data_8d80eb79ed8ff4766cb5bd371e914ede
#
_entry.id   8d80eb79ed8ff4766cb5bd371e914ede
#
_cell.length_a   1.000
_cell.length_b   1.000
_cell.length_c   1.000
_cell.angle_alpha   90.00
_cell.angle_beta   90.00
_cell.angle_gamma   90.00
#
_symmetry.space_group_name_H-M   'P 1'
#
loop_
_entity.id
_entity.type
_entity.pdbx_description
1 polymer ?
#
loop_
_entity_poly.entity_id
_entity_poly.type
_entity_poly.pdbx_seq_one_letter_code
_entity_poly.pdbx_strand_id
1 'polypeptide(L)'
;MSKNAAKVGNIGTDHDGFHPTKITAGSPDVFIDGVPAARVGDPLEPHDKPNNPPHPRKIASGSSTVLKPLAITGGAVDCGGVIIGSGTVFVGDVAPPVISPGIIAGLFDEHFCIMDSETGMPFKHLAYGMTSSTGVVEGIVDTSGKTSKVKGKSEEDLTLDYVFQTRVGLR
;
A
#
# COMPACT_ATOMS: atom_id res chain seq x y z
N MET A 1 -14.19 3.12 -4.69
CA MET A 1 -13.72 3.59 -6.00
C MET A 1 -12.28 4.05 -5.85
N SER A 2 -11.38 3.62 -6.72
CA SER A 2 -10.01 4.11 -6.74
C SER A 2 -9.97 5.59 -7.18
N LYS A 3 -9.08 6.38 -6.59
CA LYS A 3 -8.90 7.80 -6.88
C LYS A 3 -7.47 8.05 -7.34
N ASN A 4 -7.30 8.94 -8.31
CA ASN A 4 -5.96 9.32 -8.76
C ASN A 4 -5.19 9.99 -7.62
N ALA A 5 -3.95 9.55 -7.43
CA ALA A 5 -3.01 10.22 -6.55
C ALA A 5 -2.64 11.59 -7.10
N ALA A 6 -2.39 12.54 -6.20
CA ALA A 6 -1.96 13.88 -6.56
C ALA A 6 -0.45 14.02 -6.44
N LYS A 7 0.11 14.91 -7.24
CA LYS A 7 1.53 15.28 -7.30
C LYS A 7 1.69 16.80 -7.37
N VAL A 8 2.88 17.30 -7.16
CA VAL A 8 3.20 18.72 -7.33
C VAL A 8 2.73 19.21 -8.69
N GLY A 9 2.15 20.40 -8.74
CA GLY A 9 1.53 21.00 -9.92
C GLY A 9 0.06 20.63 -10.13
N ASN A 10 -0.49 19.64 -9.40
CA ASN A 10 -1.93 19.39 -9.40
C ASN A 10 -2.68 20.51 -8.68
N ILE A 11 -4.00 20.60 -8.87
CA ILE A 11 -4.81 21.75 -8.51
C ILE A 11 -5.67 21.45 -7.29
N GLY A 12 -5.72 22.40 -6.35
CA GLY A 12 -6.82 22.57 -5.42
C GLY A 12 -7.85 23.50 -6.03
N THR A 13 -9.11 23.07 -6.04
CA THR A 13 -10.21 23.83 -6.67
C THR A 13 -10.46 25.18 -6.00
N ASP A 14 -11.29 25.97 -6.64
CA ASP A 14 -11.85 27.20 -6.11
C ASP A 14 -12.76 26.97 -4.88
N HIS A 15 -12.96 28.00 -4.12
CA HIS A 15 -13.97 28.09 -3.07
C HIS A 15 -14.33 29.55 -2.80
N ASP A 16 -15.57 29.84 -2.48
CA ASP A 16 -16.05 31.17 -2.07
C ASP A 16 -15.55 32.36 -2.90
N GLY A 17 -15.34 32.15 -4.22
CA GLY A 17 -14.83 33.15 -5.14
C GLY A 17 -13.31 33.33 -5.15
N PHE A 18 -12.55 32.53 -4.42
CA PHE A 18 -11.09 32.42 -4.54
C PHE A 18 -10.74 31.46 -5.68
N HIS A 19 -9.76 31.81 -6.50
CA HIS A 19 -9.37 31.02 -7.69
C HIS A 19 -8.65 29.73 -7.32
N PRO A 20 -8.67 28.70 -8.20
CA PRO A 20 -7.88 27.50 -8.04
C PRO A 20 -6.39 27.76 -8.06
N THR A 21 -5.61 27.00 -7.28
CA THR A 21 -4.16 27.10 -7.25
C THR A 21 -3.45 25.76 -7.24
N LYS A 22 -2.14 25.77 -7.56
CA LYS A 22 -1.34 24.57 -7.71
C LYS A 22 -0.71 24.14 -6.39
N ILE A 23 -0.50 22.84 -6.24
CA ILE A 23 0.33 22.26 -5.19
C ILE A 23 1.80 22.60 -5.49
N THR A 24 2.50 23.19 -4.52
CA THR A 24 3.86 23.73 -4.72
C THR A 24 4.96 22.84 -4.14
N ALA A 25 4.65 21.96 -3.19
CA ALA A 25 5.62 21.05 -2.61
C ALA A 25 5.03 19.65 -2.41
N GLY A 26 5.91 18.66 -2.29
CA GLY A 26 5.52 17.25 -2.14
C GLY A 26 6.58 16.43 -1.40
N SER A 27 6.52 15.12 -1.53
CA SER A 27 7.47 14.18 -0.94
C SER A 27 8.87 14.36 -1.51
N PRO A 28 9.92 14.34 -0.68
CA PRO A 28 11.30 14.36 -1.18
C PRO A 28 11.75 12.99 -1.76
N ASP A 29 11.04 11.93 -1.43
CA ASP A 29 11.43 10.52 -1.63
C ASP A 29 10.39 9.66 -2.37
N VAL A 30 9.18 10.16 -2.55
CA VAL A 30 8.11 9.47 -3.29
C VAL A 30 7.71 10.29 -4.52
N PHE A 31 7.75 9.64 -5.68
CA PHE A 31 7.46 10.28 -6.96
C PHE A 31 6.33 9.56 -7.69
N ILE A 32 5.48 10.34 -8.35
CA ILE A 32 4.41 9.88 -9.24
C ILE A 32 4.67 10.51 -10.60
N ASP A 33 4.82 9.69 -11.65
CA ASP A 33 5.18 10.13 -13.00
C ASP A 33 6.43 11.05 -13.03
N GLY A 34 7.44 10.75 -12.20
CA GLY A 34 8.66 11.55 -12.09
C GLY A 34 8.52 12.88 -11.35
N VAL A 35 7.35 13.18 -10.77
CA VAL A 35 7.06 14.39 -10.01
C VAL A 35 6.79 14.05 -8.54
N PRO A 36 7.27 14.86 -7.56
CA PRO A 36 7.03 14.61 -6.15
C PRO A 36 5.56 14.39 -5.82
N ALA A 37 5.27 13.30 -5.10
CA ALA A 37 3.92 12.98 -4.64
C ALA A 37 3.43 14.00 -3.62
N ALA A 38 2.21 14.47 -3.74
CA ALA A 38 1.60 15.40 -2.80
C ALA A 38 1.02 14.66 -1.59
N ARG A 39 1.13 15.25 -0.40
CA ARG A 39 0.74 14.64 0.87
C ARG A 39 -0.12 15.60 1.69
N VAL A 40 -0.84 15.09 2.65
CA VAL A 40 -1.52 15.92 3.65
C VAL A 40 -0.50 16.82 4.35
N GLY A 41 -0.81 18.12 4.44
CA GLY A 41 0.04 19.16 4.98
C GLY A 41 0.93 19.86 3.95
N ASP A 42 1.09 19.33 2.75
CA ASP A 42 1.87 20.00 1.70
C ASP A 42 1.12 21.27 1.19
N PRO A 43 1.86 22.35 0.89
CA PRO A 43 1.27 23.64 0.55
C PRO A 43 0.79 23.71 -0.90
N LEU A 44 -0.21 24.57 -1.12
CA LEU A 44 -0.57 25.09 -2.42
C LEU A 44 -0.12 26.57 -2.53
N GLU A 45 -0.12 27.11 -3.74
CA GLU A 45 0.05 28.56 -3.95
C GLU A 45 -1.03 29.30 -3.15
N PRO A 46 -0.66 30.39 -2.46
CA PRO A 46 -1.66 31.27 -1.86
C PRO A 46 -2.61 31.82 -2.92
N HIS A 47 -3.83 32.10 -2.54
CA HIS A 47 -4.79 32.73 -3.43
C HIS A 47 -5.51 33.91 -2.76
N ASP A 48 -6.01 34.78 -3.59
CA ASP A 48 -6.73 35.99 -3.18
C ASP A 48 -8.04 36.14 -3.97
N LYS A 49 -8.84 37.09 -3.58
CA LYS A 49 -9.98 37.60 -4.32
C LYS A 49 -10.14 39.11 -4.04
N PRO A 50 -10.91 39.84 -4.85
CA PRO A 50 -11.13 41.25 -4.63
C PRO A 50 -11.58 41.53 -3.20
N ASN A 51 -10.90 42.50 -2.55
CA ASN A 51 -11.13 42.95 -1.16
C ASN A 51 -10.80 41.92 -0.07
N ASN A 52 -10.08 40.84 -0.39
CA ASN A 52 -9.58 39.88 0.59
C ASN A 52 -8.08 39.67 0.38
N PRO A 53 -7.25 39.75 1.44
CA PRO A 53 -5.82 39.52 1.31
C PRO A 53 -5.53 38.06 0.94
N PRO A 54 -4.36 37.81 0.30
CA PRO A 54 -3.90 36.45 0.05
C PRO A 54 -3.80 35.65 1.34
N HIS A 55 -4.23 34.38 1.30
CA HIS A 55 -4.08 33.45 2.41
C HIS A 55 -3.43 32.12 1.97
N PRO A 56 -2.69 31.46 2.87
CA PRO A 56 -2.04 30.19 2.56
C PRO A 56 -3.08 29.06 2.46
N ARG A 57 -2.70 28.02 1.73
CA ARG A 57 -3.51 26.80 1.54
C ARG A 57 -2.66 25.55 1.78
N LYS A 58 -3.27 24.54 2.36
CA LYS A 58 -2.64 23.23 2.57
C LYS A 58 -3.62 22.09 2.29
N ILE A 59 -3.08 20.96 1.89
CA ILE A 59 -3.85 19.73 1.74
C ILE A 59 -4.30 19.26 3.12
N ALA A 60 -5.61 19.16 3.36
CA ALA A 60 -6.19 18.83 4.66
C ALA A 60 -6.54 17.35 4.80
N SER A 61 -6.83 16.64 3.70
CA SER A 61 -7.14 15.22 3.74
C SER A 61 -6.55 14.45 2.57
N GLY A 62 -6.33 13.16 2.77
CA GLY A 62 -5.75 12.26 1.80
C GLY A 62 -6.08 10.80 2.11
N SER A 63 -5.36 9.87 1.50
CA SER A 63 -5.51 8.44 1.74
C SER A 63 -5.15 8.06 3.17
N SER A 64 -6.01 7.30 3.83
CA SER A 64 -5.78 6.79 5.19
C SER A 64 -4.89 5.53 5.22
N THR A 65 -4.63 4.93 4.06
CA THR A 65 -3.88 3.66 3.96
C THR A 65 -2.35 3.85 3.83
N VAL A 66 -1.87 5.10 3.77
CA VAL A 66 -0.45 5.43 3.65
C VAL A 66 0.02 6.14 4.93
N LEU A 67 1.17 5.75 5.47
CA LEU A 67 1.69 6.24 6.77
C LEU A 67 1.78 7.77 6.84
N LYS A 68 2.17 8.44 5.76
CA LYS A 68 2.00 9.88 5.57
C LYS A 68 0.96 10.07 4.47
N PRO A 69 -0.28 10.47 4.82
CA PRO A 69 -1.42 10.41 3.90
C PRO A 69 -1.14 11.05 2.56
N LEU A 70 -1.23 10.24 1.49
CA LEU A 70 -1.06 10.70 0.12
C LEU A 70 -2.29 11.51 -0.31
N ALA A 71 -2.09 12.66 -0.92
CA ALA A 71 -3.18 13.45 -1.47
C ALA A 71 -3.82 12.72 -2.67
N ILE A 72 -5.13 12.71 -2.71
CA ILE A 72 -5.93 12.03 -3.74
C ILE A 72 -7.05 12.95 -4.25
N THR A 73 -7.53 12.67 -5.43
CA THR A 73 -8.70 13.39 -6.00
C THR A 73 -9.88 13.36 -5.04
N GLY A 74 -10.44 14.53 -4.76
CA GLY A 74 -11.52 14.72 -3.80
C GLY A 74 -11.06 14.88 -2.35
N GLY A 75 -9.73 14.86 -2.08
CA GLY A 75 -9.18 15.26 -0.78
C GLY A 75 -9.42 16.75 -0.52
N ALA A 76 -9.73 17.10 0.73
CA ALA A 76 -10.03 18.47 1.10
C ALA A 76 -8.78 19.37 1.16
N VAL A 77 -8.96 20.66 0.90
CA VAL A 77 -8.03 21.75 1.20
C VAL A 77 -8.51 22.47 2.44
N ASP A 78 -7.61 22.94 3.29
CA ASP A 78 -7.92 23.49 4.62
C ASP A 78 -8.81 24.75 4.60
N CYS A 79 -8.66 25.60 3.61
CA CYS A 79 -9.49 26.79 3.43
C CYS A 79 -10.77 26.56 2.62
N GLY A 80 -10.95 25.36 2.05
CA GLY A 80 -12.04 24.98 1.16
C GLY A 80 -11.58 24.49 -0.20
N GLY A 81 -12.51 23.87 -0.96
CA GLY A 81 -12.20 23.21 -2.21
C GLY A 81 -11.65 21.79 -2.03
N VAL A 82 -11.34 21.15 -3.15
CA VAL A 82 -10.85 19.76 -3.20
C VAL A 82 -9.65 19.65 -4.14
N ILE A 83 -8.85 18.63 -3.94
CA ILE A 83 -7.70 18.29 -4.80
C ILE A 83 -8.20 17.56 -6.06
N ILE A 84 -7.65 17.91 -7.21
CA ILE A 84 -7.79 17.20 -8.48
C ILE A 84 -6.45 16.57 -8.82
N GLY A 85 -6.30 15.29 -8.51
CA GLY A 85 -5.10 14.51 -8.85
C GLY A 85 -5.12 14.04 -10.29
N SER A 86 -3.96 14.07 -10.95
CA SER A 86 -3.77 13.57 -12.32
C SER A 86 -2.64 12.54 -12.43
N GLY A 87 -2.19 11.99 -11.31
CA GLY A 87 -1.17 10.93 -11.30
C GLY A 87 -1.70 9.64 -11.93
N THR A 88 -0.79 8.84 -12.50
CA THR A 88 -1.12 7.50 -13.03
C THR A 88 -1.31 6.46 -11.92
N VAL A 89 -0.95 6.81 -10.69
CA VAL A 89 -1.16 5.96 -9.51
C VAL A 89 -2.58 6.13 -9.00
N PHE A 90 -3.27 5.01 -8.83
CA PHE A 90 -4.61 4.96 -8.25
C PHE A 90 -4.54 4.48 -6.81
N VAL A 91 -5.12 5.25 -5.91
CA VAL A 91 -5.20 4.90 -4.49
C VAL A 91 -6.65 4.53 -4.17
N GLY A 92 -6.84 3.34 -3.67
CA GLY A 92 -8.12 2.91 -3.11
C GLY A 92 -8.09 3.12 -1.61
N ASP A 93 -8.89 4.07 -1.10
CA ASP A 93 -9.23 4.13 0.32
C ASP A 93 -10.30 3.11 0.71
N VAL A 94 -10.84 2.45 -0.27
CA VAL A 94 -11.47 1.18 -0.02
C VAL A 94 -10.29 0.25 0.20
N ALA A 95 -10.01 -0.14 1.44
CA ALA A 95 -9.46 -1.47 1.68
C ALA A 95 -10.18 -2.36 0.65
N PRO A 96 -9.45 -3.07 -0.24
CA PRO A 96 -10.10 -3.98 -1.18
C PRO A 96 -11.16 -4.64 -0.34
N PRO A 97 -12.44 -4.70 -0.78
CA PRO A 97 -13.44 -5.30 0.06
C PRO A 97 -12.68 -6.45 0.64
N VAL A 98 -12.47 -6.44 1.98
CA VAL A 98 -12.11 -7.68 2.59
C VAL A 98 -13.20 -8.50 1.98
N ILE A 99 -12.85 -9.20 0.89
CA ILE A 99 -13.63 -10.34 0.51
C ILE A 99 -13.45 -11.09 1.80
N SER A 100 -14.35 -10.80 2.75
CA SER A 100 -14.70 -11.77 3.72
C SER A 100 -15.04 -12.91 2.80
N PRO A 101 -14.09 -13.81 2.54
CA PRO A 101 -14.36 -14.92 1.65
C PRO A 101 -15.55 -15.47 2.35
N GLY A 102 -16.74 -15.22 1.72
CA GLY A 102 -17.98 -15.52 2.38
C GLY A 102 -17.68 -16.86 2.97
N ILE A 103 -17.59 -16.97 4.29
CA ILE A 103 -16.91 -18.02 5.01
C ILE A 103 -17.34 -19.31 4.36
N ILE A 104 -16.61 -19.75 3.34
CA ILE A 104 -16.69 -21.11 2.88
C ILE A 104 -15.95 -21.82 3.99
N ALA A 105 -16.71 -22.18 5.01
CA ALA A 105 -16.21 -22.87 6.17
C ALA A 105 -15.31 -24.01 5.65
N GLY A 106 -13.98 -23.87 5.81
CA GLY A 106 -13.03 -24.91 5.54
C GLY A 106 -12.00 -24.69 4.42
N LEU A 107 -11.73 -23.46 3.95
CA LEU A 107 -10.77 -23.22 2.86
C LEU A 107 -9.81 -22.04 3.14
N PHE A 108 -9.12 -22.05 4.27
CA PHE A 108 -7.84 -21.38 4.40
C PHE A 108 -6.75 -22.39 4.04
N ASP A 109 -6.03 -22.14 2.97
CA ASP A 109 -5.08 -23.06 2.36
C ASP A 109 -3.82 -22.28 2.03
N GLU A 110 -2.94 -22.07 3.03
CA GLU A 110 -1.77 -21.23 2.94
C GLU A 110 -0.49 -22.04 2.83
N HIS A 111 0.49 -21.50 2.14
CA HIS A 111 1.84 -22.07 2.03
C HIS A 111 2.87 -20.94 1.82
N PHE A 112 4.12 -21.19 2.22
CA PHE A 112 5.23 -20.31 1.90
C PHE A 112 5.88 -20.72 0.59
N CYS A 113 6.37 -19.71 -0.16
CA CYS A 113 7.24 -19.93 -1.31
C CYS A 113 8.62 -19.36 -0.95
N ILE A 114 9.62 -20.24 -0.86
CA ILE A 114 10.97 -19.90 -0.42
C ILE A 114 11.85 -19.67 -1.63
N MET A 115 12.30 -18.43 -1.78
CA MET A 115 13.06 -17.95 -2.93
C MET A 115 14.44 -17.48 -2.49
N ASP A 116 15.42 -17.66 -3.34
CA ASP A 116 16.75 -17.06 -3.20
C ASP A 116 16.64 -15.55 -3.48
N SER A 117 17.09 -14.72 -2.55
CA SER A 117 16.96 -13.25 -2.65
C SER A 117 17.90 -12.62 -3.68
N GLU A 118 18.98 -13.30 -4.07
CA GLU A 118 19.95 -12.79 -5.04
C GLU A 118 19.57 -13.19 -6.46
N THR A 119 19.13 -14.44 -6.65
CA THR A 119 18.85 -14.98 -7.99
C THR A 119 17.36 -14.96 -8.34
N GLY A 120 16.46 -14.80 -7.36
CA GLY A 120 15.02 -14.89 -7.53
C GLY A 120 14.54 -16.31 -7.88
N MET A 121 15.40 -17.33 -7.75
CA MET A 121 15.04 -18.70 -8.03
C MET A 121 14.47 -19.42 -6.81
N PRO A 122 13.50 -20.34 -6.98
CA PRO A 122 12.98 -21.12 -5.87
C PRO A 122 14.05 -22.09 -5.32
N PHE A 123 14.18 -22.09 -4.00
CA PHE A 123 14.99 -23.11 -3.34
C PHE A 123 14.34 -24.49 -3.47
N LYS A 124 15.16 -25.50 -3.64
CA LYS A 124 14.73 -26.90 -3.75
C LYS A 124 15.31 -27.69 -2.60
N HIS A 125 14.54 -28.65 -2.12
CA HIS A 125 14.98 -29.61 -1.08
C HIS A 125 15.46 -28.97 0.23
N LEU A 126 14.90 -27.81 0.60
CA LEU A 126 15.08 -27.24 1.94
C LEU A 126 14.07 -27.88 2.91
N ALA A 127 14.57 -28.28 4.07
CA ALA A 127 13.68 -28.64 5.18
C ALA A 127 13.14 -27.38 5.83
N TYR A 128 11.91 -27.43 6.27
CA TYR A 128 11.22 -26.31 6.95
C TYR A 128 10.39 -26.80 8.12
N GLY A 129 10.17 -25.91 9.07
CA GLY A 129 9.17 -26.05 10.12
C GLY A 129 8.26 -24.82 10.16
N MET A 130 6.96 -25.07 10.30
CA MET A 130 5.94 -24.04 10.41
C MET A 130 5.05 -24.30 11.62
N THR A 131 4.66 -23.26 12.33
CA THR A 131 3.68 -23.32 13.40
C THR A 131 2.36 -22.68 12.96
N SER A 132 1.27 -23.39 13.23
CA SER A 132 -0.10 -22.92 13.08
C SER A 132 -0.86 -23.11 14.37
N SER A 133 -2.10 -22.64 14.48
CA SER A 133 -2.97 -22.90 15.63
C SER A 133 -3.29 -24.39 15.84
N THR A 134 -3.17 -25.19 14.79
CA THR A 134 -3.40 -26.64 14.83
C THR A 134 -2.15 -27.45 15.16
N GLY A 135 -0.98 -26.82 15.24
CA GLY A 135 0.29 -27.47 15.59
C GLY A 135 1.44 -27.16 14.64
N VAL A 136 2.55 -27.90 14.82
CA VAL A 136 3.75 -27.75 14.00
C VAL A 136 3.67 -28.66 12.78
N VAL A 137 4.01 -28.12 11.60
CA VAL A 137 4.12 -28.84 10.33
C VAL A 137 5.57 -28.76 9.85
N GLU A 138 6.20 -29.91 9.68
CA GLU A 138 7.55 -30.01 9.15
C GLU A 138 7.53 -30.68 7.78
N GLY A 139 8.48 -30.33 6.92
CA GLY A 139 8.54 -30.89 5.59
C GLY A 139 9.76 -30.46 4.80
N ILE A 140 9.73 -30.79 3.53
CA ILE A 140 10.72 -30.38 2.53
C ILE A 140 9.99 -29.60 1.44
N VAL A 141 10.51 -28.44 1.04
CA VAL A 141 9.93 -27.68 -0.05
C VAL A 141 9.96 -28.46 -1.36
N ASP A 142 8.95 -28.24 -2.18
CA ASP A 142 8.86 -28.86 -3.50
C ASP A 142 9.85 -28.25 -4.51
N THR A 143 9.80 -28.69 -5.75
CA THR A 143 10.64 -28.18 -6.84
C THR A 143 10.37 -26.73 -7.22
N SER A 144 9.25 -26.16 -6.78
CA SER A 144 8.87 -24.77 -6.95
C SER A 144 9.16 -23.91 -5.71
N GLY A 145 9.85 -24.45 -4.70
CA GLY A 145 10.16 -23.78 -3.45
C GLY A 145 8.98 -23.67 -2.47
N LYS A 146 7.91 -24.40 -2.69
CA LYS A 146 6.70 -24.32 -1.87
C LYS A 146 6.70 -25.31 -0.72
N THR A 147 6.27 -24.85 0.44
CA THR A 147 5.95 -25.71 1.59
C THR A 147 4.65 -26.46 1.36
N SER A 148 4.36 -27.46 2.18
CA SER A 148 3.03 -28.07 2.24
C SER A 148 1.99 -27.02 2.62
N LYS A 149 0.78 -27.21 2.12
CA LYS A 149 -0.34 -26.36 2.46
C LYS A 149 -0.88 -26.68 3.87
N VAL A 150 -1.08 -25.64 4.65
CA VAL A 150 -1.73 -25.75 5.96
C VAL A 150 -3.18 -25.35 5.80
N LYS A 151 -4.08 -26.20 6.26
CA LYS A 151 -5.53 -25.96 6.20
C LYS A 151 -6.03 -25.47 7.54
N GLY A 152 -6.62 -24.29 7.55
CA GLY A 152 -7.28 -23.69 8.72
C GLY A 152 -8.79 -23.64 8.57
N LYS A 153 -9.51 -23.54 9.68
CA LYS A 153 -10.96 -23.34 9.72
C LYS A 153 -11.33 -21.86 9.80
N SER A 154 -10.38 -21.01 10.09
CA SER A 154 -10.50 -19.55 10.22
C SER A 154 -9.20 -18.91 9.78
N GLU A 155 -9.20 -17.59 9.64
CA GLU A 155 -7.98 -16.80 9.46
C GLU A 155 -7.08 -17.00 10.68
N GLU A 156 -5.88 -17.49 10.46
CA GLU A 156 -4.92 -17.87 11.49
C GLU A 156 -3.54 -17.37 11.11
N ASP A 157 -2.74 -17.04 12.11
CA ASP A 157 -1.33 -16.72 11.89
C ASP A 157 -0.55 -18.01 11.61
N LEU A 158 0.10 -18.04 10.45
CA LEU A 158 1.03 -19.08 10.07
C LEU A 158 2.46 -18.55 10.15
N THR A 159 3.28 -19.14 11.00
CA THR A 159 4.67 -18.71 11.20
C THR A 159 5.63 -19.73 10.58
N LEU A 160 6.56 -19.24 9.76
CA LEU A 160 7.69 -20.03 9.28
C LEU A 160 8.81 -19.94 10.34
N ASP A 161 9.02 -21.01 11.10
CA ASP A 161 9.93 -21.01 12.26
C ASP A 161 11.40 -21.17 11.84
N TYR A 162 11.65 -22.03 10.87
CA TYR A 162 12.99 -22.26 10.35
C TYR A 162 13.01 -22.86 8.95
N VAL A 163 14.13 -22.63 8.27
CA VAL A 163 14.46 -23.23 7.00
C VAL A 163 15.93 -23.65 7.03
N PHE A 164 16.27 -24.88 6.65
CA PHE A 164 17.65 -25.32 6.59
C PHE A 164 17.90 -26.27 5.42
N GLN A 165 19.11 -26.25 4.90
CA GLN A 165 19.52 -27.15 3.83
C GLN A 165 19.99 -28.48 4.42
N THR A 166 19.29 -29.56 4.10
CA THR A 166 19.76 -30.91 4.44
C THR A 166 20.87 -31.30 3.50
N ARG A 167 22.08 -31.43 4.01
CA ARG A 167 23.16 -32.12 3.27
C ARG A 167 22.97 -33.63 3.45
N VAL A 168 22.49 -34.30 2.43
CA VAL A 168 22.57 -35.77 2.37
C VAL A 168 24.01 -36.13 2.12
N GLY A 169 24.73 -36.53 3.18
CA GLY A 169 26.06 -37.09 3.04
C GLY A 169 25.96 -38.46 2.39
N LEU A 170 26.39 -38.56 1.14
CA LEU A 170 26.74 -39.85 0.58
C LEU A 170 27.99 -40.33 1.30
N ARG A 171 27.90 -41.45 2.03
CA ARG A 171 29.06 -42.26 2.46
C ARG A 171 29.44 -43.23 1.38
#